data_9fd219d7c50e30da1c7791679a04c41a
#
_entry.id   9fd219d7c50e30da1c7791679a04c41a
#
_cell.length_a   1.000
_cell.length_b   1.000
_cell.length_c   1.000
_cell.angle_alpha   90.00
_cell.angle_beta   90.00
_cell.angle_gamma   90.00
#
_symmetry.space_group_name_H-M   'P 1'
#
loop_
_entity.id
_entity.type
_entity.pdbx_description
1 polymer ?
#
loop_
_entity_poly.entity_id
_entity_poly.type
_entity_poly.pdbx_seq_one_letter_code
_entity_poly.pdbx_strand_id
1 'polypeptide(L)'
;MQSIVPYHTYEYGDQPEVIATVPGRFHLLGEHLWFAQGDALSVAIDKTLQLSVSRRPDNNFRVYSVSLDDRRRISSTNMRYRKEDRWVNSVKIVIASFFDHGISVSGLNFTVLSEIPSDASLGTPNALKVATGLVLRQLFAPNLTLLELADIIEYANIQGLTSYGHRADIYTALFAKAGTCIRTEYKKKTVIHCAFPPEGYSIILTDSKIPRSIAREELGLALRDCIDAYEFVKKLPDAPKNMHNLTEAFLQESDIPEAVKRRVTYVIRESAAIDTAIKALESGDNQSFVRLIARSQEGLRDRFEISAPELDWLVKRTNELAKNEPDSFVCARLTGKGFGGCTYSILKDEQIPLFTDKMADYERFFGLLPQQYTVKSADGAVVQVLQ
;
A
#
# COMPACT_ATOMS: atom_id res chain seq x y z
N MET A 1 2.43 -19.59 -9.72
CA MET A 1 2.51 -19.42 -8.24
C MET A 1 2.91 -20.74 -7.62
N GLN A 2 3.91 -20.72 -6.73
CA GLN A 2 4.36 -21.92 -6.00
C GLN A 2 3.32 -22.26 -4.92
N SER A 3 2.98 -23.55 -4.74
CA SER A 3 2.03 -23.96 -3.70
C SER A 3 2.65 -23.86 -2.31
N ILE A 4 1.93 -23.28 -1.36
CA ILE A 4 2.35 -23.17 0.05
C ILE A 4 2.16 -24.49 0.82
N VAL A 5 1.30 -25.39 0.34
CA VAL A 5 0.94 -26.65 1.03
C VAL A 5 2.14 -27.49 1.41
N PRO A 6 3.12 -27.79 0.52
CA PRO A 6 4.28 -28.59 0.88
C PRO A 6 5.11 -28.00 2.04
N TYR A 7 5.23 -26.65 2.09
CA TYR A 7 5.97 -25.97 3.15
C TYR A 7 5.25 -26.09 4.49
N HIS A 8 3.91 -25.92 4.49
CA HIS A 8 3.12 -26.08 5.70
C HIS A 8 3.20 -27.48 6.25
N THR A 9 3.00 -28.49 5.38
CA THR A 9 3.06 -29.90 5.77
C THR A 9 4.45 -30.30 6.27
N TYR A 10 5.52 -29.82 5.61
CA TYR A 10 6.89 -30.08 6.06
C TYR A 10 7.17 -29.51 7.45
N GLU A 11 6.69 -28.28 7.74
CA GLU A 11 6.97 -27.59 8.99
C GLU A 11 6.17 -28.16 10.18
N TYR A 12 4.90 -28.57 9.96
CA TYR A 12 3.97 -28.90 11.03
C TYR A 12 3.52 -30.37 11.04
N GLY A 13 3.76 -31.11 9.98
CA GLY A 13 3.30 -32.52 9.85
C GLY A 13 1.85 -32.67 9.40
N ASP A 14 1.07 -31.59 9.40
CA ASP A 14 -0.35 -31.58 9.06
C ASP A 14 -0.61 -30.81 7.75
N GLN A 15 -1.68 -31.18 7.04
CA GLN A 15 -2.19 -30.39 5.92
C GLN A 15 -2.83 -29.10 6.43
N PRO A 16 -2.69 -27.97 5.70
CA PRO A 16 -3.43 -26.77 6.06
C PRO A 16 -4.93 -26.94 5.79
N GLU A 17 -5.77 -26.34 6.63
CA GLU A 17 -7.22 -26.34 6.49
C GLU A 17 -7.70 -25.16 5.61
N VAL A 18 -7.03 -24.01 5.70
CA VAL A 18 -7.40 -22.79 4.97
C VAL A 18 -6.16 -22.13 4.41
N ILE A 19 -6.28 -21.62 3.19
CA ILE A 19 -5.26 -20.79 2.54
C ILE A 19 -5.91 -19.46 2.12
N ALA A 20 -5.33 -18.34 2.52
CA ALA A 20 -5.65 -17.02 1.98
C ALA A 20 -4.53 -16.58 1.02
N THR A 21 -4.90 -16.13 -0.18
CA THR A 21 -4.00 -15.52 -1.15
C THR A 21 -4.38 -14.06 -1.31
N VAL A 22 -3.45 -13.16 -1.04
CA VAL A 22 -3.67 -11.71 -0.98
C VAL A 22 -2.70 -10.98 -1.90
N PRO A 23 -3.17 -10.08 -2.79
CA PRO A 23 -2.31 -9.34 -3.69
C PRO A 23 -1.46 -8.28 -2.95
N GLY A 24 -0.29 -7.97 -3.50
CA GLY A 24 0.39 -6.71 -3.24
C GLY A 24 -0.34 -5.54 -3.90
N ARG A 25 0.12 -4.32 -3.64
CA ARG A 25 -0.48 -3.13 -4.22
C ARG A 25 0.52 -1.99 -4.40
N PHE A 26 0.20 -1.06 -5.28
CA PHE A 26 0.78 0.28 -5.29
C PHE A 26 -0.31 1.34 -5.40
N HIS A 27 0.03 2.59 -5.03
CA HIS A 27 -0.90 3.71 -5.13
C HIS A 27 -0.56 4.57 -6.36
N LEU A 28 -1.58 4.89 -7.14
CA LEU A 28 -1.49 5.88 -8.21
C LEU A 28 -1.51 7.29 -7.64
N LEU A 29 -2.45 7.56 -6.72
CA LEU A 29 -2.64 8.84 -6.04
C LEU A 29 -3.17 8.63 -4.62
N GLY A 30 -3.04 9.64 -3.76
CA GLY A 30 -3.70 9.69 -2.46
C GLY A 30 -3.02 8.88 -1.36
N GLU A 31 -1.82 8.39 -1.56
CA GLU A 31 -1.12 7.49 -0.64
C GLU A 31 -0.95 8.03 0.77
N HIS A 32 -0.77 9.34 0.92
CA HIS A 32 -0.50 9.99 2.20
C HIS A 32 -1.68 10.81 2.72
N LEU A 33 -2.91 10.52 2.29
CA LEU A 33 -4.12 11.27 2.68
C LEU A 33 -4.92 10.62 3.81
N TRP A 34 -4.54 9.43 4.29
CA TRP A 34 -5.29 8.65 5.26
C TRP A 34 -5.58 9.40 6.58
N PHE A 35 -4.63 10.19 7.10
CA PHE A 35 -4.79 10.97 8.33
C PHE A 35 -5.81 12.09 8.16
N ALA A 36 -6.00 12.58 6.93
CA ALA A 36 -7.03 13.55 6.56
C ALA A 36 -8.35 12.85 6.17
N GLN A 37 -8.45 11.53 6.30
CA GLN A 37 -9.57 10.71 5.80
C GLN A 37 -9.82 10.91 4.29
N GLY A 38 -8.73 11.13 3.54
CA GLY A 38 -8.74 11.32 2.10
C GLY A 38 -8.83 10.00 1.35
N ASP A 39 -9.41 10.08 0.16
CA ASP A 39 -9.50 8.96 -0.74
C ASP A 39 -8.11 8.57 -1.28
N ALA A 40 -8.01 7.38 -1.83
CA ALA A 40 -6.82 6.92 -2.53
C ALA A 40 -7.21 6.15 -3.80
N LEU A 41 -6.36 6.24 -4.82
CA LEU A 41 -6.45 5.47 -6.05
C LEU A 41 -5.29 4.47 -6.10
N SER A 42 -5.62 3.19 -6.12
CA SER A 42 -4.65 2.09 -5.96
C SER A 42 -4.81 1.01 -7.02
N VAL A 43 -3.80 0.17 -7.18
CA VAL A 43 -3.84 -1.00 -8.06
C VAL A 43 -3.34 -2.20 -7.27
N ALA A 44 -4.13 -3.29 -7.22
CA ALA A 44 -3.65 -4.58 -6.78
C ALA A 44 -2.80 -5.22 -7.88
N ILE A 45 -1.76 -5.96 -7.50
CA ILE A 45 -0.82 -6.55 -8.45
C ILE A 45 -0.77 -8.08 -8.33
N ASP A 46 -0.37 -8.74 -9.41
CA ASP A 46 -0.24 -10.19 -9.52
C ASP A 46 0.93 -10.81 -8.71
N LYS A 47 1.63 -9.99 -7.93
CA LYS A 47 2.55 -10.46 -6.89
C LYS A 47 1.79 -10.62 -5.59
N THR A 48 1.75 -11.84 -5.04
CA THR A 48 0.85 -12.17 -3.95
C THR A 48 1.58 -12.69 -2.71
N LEU A 49 0.87 -12.68 -1.59
CA LEU A 49 1.22 -13.34 -0.36
C LEU A 49 0.21 -14.46 -0.09
N GLN A 50 0.68 -15.66 0.16
CA GLN A 50 -0.12 -16.77 0.67
C GLN A 50 0.08 -16.92 2.17
N LEU A 51 -1.00 -17.19 2.88
CA LEU A 51 -1.02 -17.58 4.29
C LEU A 51 -1.86 -18.84 4.44
N SER A 52 -1.25 -19.93 4.89
CA SER A 52 -1.93 -21.19 5.19
C SER A 52 -1.99 -21.44 6.68
N VAL A 53 -3.07 -22.09 7.14
CA VAL A 53 -3.29 -22.39 8.57
C VAL A 53 -3.79 -23.81 8.80
N SER A 54 -3.36 -24.41 9.93
CA SER A 54 -3.95 -25.60 10.55
C SER A 54 -4.21 -25.36 12.04
N ARG A 55 -5.24 -26.03 12.60
CA ARG A 55 -5.57 -25.93 14.03
C ARG A 55 -4.56 -26.66 14.91
N ARG A 56 -4.43 -26.18 16.13
CA ARG A 56 -3.60 -26.76 17.18
C ARG A 56 -4.46 -27.17 18.38
N PRO A 57 -4.06 -28.21 19.11
CA PRO A 57 -4.79 -28.62 20.32
C PRO A 57 -4.56 -27.67 21.52
N ASP A 58 -3.49 -26.84 21.46
CA ASP A 58 -3.18 -25.81 22.48
C ASP A 58 -3.67 -24.42 22.04
N ASN A 59 -3.54 -23.42 22.91
CA ASN A 59 -3.95 -22.03 22.63
C ASN A 59 -2.77 -21.16 22.15
N ASN A 60 -1.67 -21.76 21.69
CA ASN A 60 -0.52 -21.02 21.21
C ASN A 60 -0.53 -20.92 19.67
N PHE A 61 0.23 -19.97 19.15
CA PHE A 61 0.38 -19.78 17.72
C PHE A 61 1.84 -20.00 17.31
N ARG A 62 2.03 -20.74 16.23
CA ARG A 62 3.33 -20.87 15.56
C ARG A 62 3.24 -20.26 14.20
N VAL A 63 4.26 -19.51 13.83
CA VAL A 63 4.30 -18.81 12.55
C VAL A 63 5.65 -19.09 11.88
N TYR A 64 5.60 -19.61 10.66
CA TYR A 64 6.76 -19.87 9.82
C TYR A 64 6.68 -19.01 8.55
N SER A 65 7.72 -18.26 8.27
CA SER A 65 7.89 -17.56 7.00
C SER A 65 8.87 -18.31 6.12
N VAL A 66 8.38 -18.83 4.99
CA VAL A 66 9.21 -19.53 3.99
C VAL A 66 10.25 -18.58 3.41
N SER A 67 9.83 -17.39 3.00
CA SER A 67 10.70 -16.41 2.32
C SER A 67 11.81 -15.85 3.21
N LEU A 68 11.63 -15.85 4.55
CA LEU A 68 12.61 -15.35 5.51
C LEU A 68 13.33 -16.48 6.27
N ASP A 69 12.90 -17.73 6.07
CA ASP A 69 13.28 -18.91 6.88
C ASP A 69 13.24 -18.61 8.39
N ASP A 70 12.20 -17.89 8.84
CA ASP A 70 12.06 -17.43 10.23
C ASP A 70 10.84 -18.06 10.89
N ARG A 71 11.06 -18.64 12.07
CA ARG A 71 10.05 -19.35 12.89
C ARG A 71 9.81 -18.58 14.18
N ARG A 72 8.55 -18.28 14.46
CA ARG A 72 8.14 -17.55 15.66
C ARG A 72 7.05 -18.27 16.41
N ARG A 73 7.04 -18.07 17.73
CA ARG A 73 5.98 -18.51 18.63
C ARG A 73 5.32 -17.31 19.26
N ILE A 74 3.99 -17.32 19.29
CA ILE A 74 3.18 -16.27 19.89
C ILE A 74 2.38 -16.94 21.02
N SER A 75 2.47 -16.39 22.23
CA SER A 75 1.62 -16.83 23.34
C SER A 75 0.29 -16.08 23.28
N SER A 76 -0.82 -16.80 23.52
CA SER A 76 -2.15 -16.20 23.61
C SER A 76 -2.27 -15.15 24.73
N THR A 77 -1.41 -15.24 25.76
CA THR A 77 -1.37 -14.26 26.86
C THR A 77 -0.54 -13.00 26.56
N ASN A 78 0.16 -12.95 25.42
CA ASN A 78 1.08 -11.85 25.09
C ASN A 78 0.93 -11.41 23.64
N MET A 79 -0.16 -10.73 23.33
CA MET A 79 -0.49 -10.22 22.00
C MET A 79 -0.04 -8.77 21.78
N ARG A 80 0.62 -8.13 22.76
CA ARG A 80 1.09 -6.75 22.61
C ARG A 80 2.19 -6.65 21.56
N TYR A 81 2.19 -5.54 20.82
CA TYR A 81 3.28 -5.20 19.90
C TYR A 81 4.64 -5.19 20.63
N ARG A 82 5.65 -5.79 19.99
CA ARG A 82 7.04 -5.75 20.44
C ARG A 82 7.96 -5.53 19.23
N LYS A 83 8.93 -4.64 19.35
CA LYS A 83 9.84 -4.32 18.23
C LYS A 83 10.63 -5.54 17.75
N GLU A 84 11.01 -6.42 18.67
CA GLU A 84 11.76 -7.66 18.41
C GLU A 84 10.96 -8.71 17.62
N ASP A 85 9.62 -8.65 17.65
CA ASP A 85 8.75 -9.57 16.90
C ASP A 85 8.66 -9.22 15.41
N ARG A 86 9.19 -8.06 15.00
CA ARG A 86 9.31 -7.63 13.61
C ARG A 86 8.02 -7.88 12.80
N TRP A 87 8.11 -8.67 11.72
CA TRP A 87 7.02 -8.97 10.80
C TRP A 87 5.84 -9.73 11.43
N VAL A 88 6.13 -10.54 12.46
CA VAL A 88 5.09 -11.32 13.17
C VAL A 88 4.09 -10.44 13.90
N ASN A 89 4.47 -9.19 14.23
CA ASN A 89 3.50 -8.23 14.77
C ASN A 89 2.27 -8.06 13.89
N SER A 90 2.39 -8.21 12.56
CA SER A 90 1.25 -8.15 11.65
C SER A 90 0.21 -9.25 11.92
N VAL A 91 0.65 -10.45 12.30
CA VAL A 91 -0.23 -11.54 12.70
C VAL A 91 -0.79 -11.29 14.09
N LYS A 92 0.08 -10.94 15.06
CA LYS A 92 -0.30 -10.72 16.48
C LYS A 92 -1.40 -9.69 16.65
N ILE A 93 -1.26 -8.53 16.03
CA ILE A 93 -2.22 -7.42 16.20
C ILE A 93 -3.59 -7.75 15.61
N VAL A 94 -3.65 -8.56 14.54
CA VAL A 94 -4.94 -9.00 13.99
C VAL A 94 -5.60 -10.02 14.91
N ILE A 95 -4.86 -10.99 15.45
CA ILE A 95 -5.41 -11.93 16.46
C ILE A 95 -5.91 -11.17 17.69
N ALA A 96 -5.11 -10.21 18.20
CA ALA A 96 -5.52 -9.36 19.32
C ALA A 96 -6.80 -8.59 19.01
N SER A 97 -6.92 -8.03 17.82
CA SER A 97 -8.11 -7.29 17.39
C SER A 97 -9.35 -8.18 17.32
N PHE A 98 -9.23 -9.46 16.95
CA PHE A 98 -10.35 -10.40 17.02
C PHE A 98 -10.79 -10.61 18.48
N PHE A 99 -9.86 -10.79 19.42
CA PHE A 99 -10.20 -10.86 20.84
C PHE A 99 -10.88 -9.59 21.36
N ASP A 100 -10.39 -8.42 20.98
CA ASP A 100 -10.98 -7.13 21.38
C ASP A 100 -12.42 -6.96 20.85
N HIS A 101 -12.75 -7.63 19.74
CA HIS A 101 -14.11 -7.68 19.19
C HIS A 101 -14.94 -8.87 19.71
N GLY A 102 -14.48 -9.55 20.76
CA GLY A 102 -15.21 -10.66 21.40
C GLY A 102 -15.17 -11.97 20.60
N ILE A 103 -14.31 -12.11 19.60
CA ILE A 103 -14.16 -13.33 18.81
C ILE A 103 -13.04 -14.18 19.39
N SER A 104 -13.41 -15.36 19.91
CA SER A 104 -12.44 -16.31 20.45
C SER A 104 -11.67 -17.00 19.35
N VAL A 105 -10.34 -16.98 19.42
CA VAL A 105 -9.43 -17.64 18.47
C VAL A 105 -8.62 -18.69 19.23
N SER A 106 -8.70 -19.96 18.81
CA SER A 106 -7.87 -21.05 19.34
C SER A 106 -6.50 -21.10 18.66
N GLY A 107 -5.60 -21.95 19.16
CA GLY A 107 -4.25 -22.06 18.62
C GLY A 107 -4.19 -22.47 17.15
N LEU A 108 -3.25 -21.89 16.43
CA LEU A 108 -3.04 -22.12 15.00
C LEU A 108 -1.55 -22.23 14.65
N ASN A 109 -1.26 -23.06 13.66
CA ASN A 109 0.00 -23.03 12.90
C ASN A 109 -0.21 -22.16 11.66
N PHE A 110 0.71 -21.25 11.38
CA PHE A 110 0.68 -20.37 10.21
C PHE A 110 1.93 -20.59 9.36
N THR A 111 1.78 -20.73 8.06
CA THR A 111 2.87 -20.61 7.10
C THR A 111 2.63 -19.44 6.19
N VAL A 112 3.67 -18.64 5.93
CA VAL A 112 3.64 -17.45 5.07
C VAL A 112 4.60 -17.66 3.91
N LEU A 113 4.11 -17.48 2.68
CA LEU A 113 4.91 -17.47 1.45
C LEU A 113 4.58 -16.19 0.69
N SER A 114 5.57 -15.34 0.42
CA SER A 114 5.36 -14.07 -0.27
C SER A 114 6.18 -13.99 -1.55
N GLU A 115 5.50 -13.68 -2.66
CA GLU A 115 6.11 -13.25 -3.92
C GLU A 115 6.13 -11.72 -4.08
N ILE A 116 5.51 -10.99 -3.12
CA ILE A 116 5.58 -9.54 -3.09
C ILE A 116 7.03 -9.16 -2.75
N PRO A 117 7.71 -8.35 -3.60
CA PRO A 117 9.08 -7.93 -3.34
C PRO A 117 9.22 -7.30 -1.95
N SER A 118 10.19 -7.82 -1.18
CA SER A 118 10.46 -7.31 0.16
C SER A 118 11.04 -5.89 0.08
N ASP A 119 10.72 -5.07 1.07
CA ASP A 119 11.19 -3.68 1.19
C ASP A 119 10.90 -2.75 0.01
N ALA A 120 10.14 -3.19 -0.98
CA ALA A 120 9.76 -2.44 -2.16
C ALA A 120 8.54 -1.50 -1.97
N SER A 121 7.98 -1.38 -0.77
CA SER A 121 6.77 -0.58 -0.45
C SER A 121 5.46 -1.07 -1.11
N LEU A 122 5.39 -2.32 -1.52
CA LEU A 122 4.27 -2.90 -2.26
C LEU A 122 3.20 -3.55 -1.36
N GLY A 123 3.15 -3.19 -0.07
CA GLY A 123 2.04 -3.53 0.82
C GLY A 123 2.16 -4.84 1.58
N THR A 124 3.29 -5.55 1.57
CA THR A 124 3.48 -6.84 2.24
C THR A 124 2.93 -6.89 3.69
N PRO A 125 3.19 -5.90 4.58
CA PRO A 125 2.65 -5.97 5.95
C PRO A 125 1.12 -5.94 6.01
N ASN A 126 0.46 -5.17 5.14
CA ASN A 126 -1.00 -5.10 5.09
C ASN A 126 -1.59 -6.32 4.39
N ALA A 127 -0.93 -6.88 3.36
CA ALA A 127 -1.32 -8.15 2.76
C ALA A 127 -1.30 -9.28 3.81
N LEU A 128 -0.27 -9.34 4.67
CA LEU A 128 -0.19 -10.33 5.75
C LEU A 128 -1.31 -10.14 6.79
N LYS A 129 -1.67 -8.90 7.15
CA LYS A 129 -2.79 -8.62 8.06
C LYS A 129 -4.12 -9.05 7.45
N VAL A 130 -4.36 -8.73 6.18
CA VAL A 130 -5.57 -9.13 5.47
C VAL A 130 -5.65 -10.65 5.35
N ALA A 131 -4.55 -11.32 4.99
CA ALA A 131 -4.49 -12.78 4.95
C ALA A 131 -4.80 -13.41 6.32
N THR A 132 -4.22 -12.85 7.39
CA THR A 132 -4.51 -13.30 8.78
C THR A 132 -5.99 -13.11 9.12
N GLY A 133 -6.54 -11.94 8.85
CA GLY A 133 -7.96 -11.66 9.09
C GLY A 133 -8.89 -12.60 8.33
N LEU A 134 -8.57 -12.89 7.07
CA LEU A 134 -9.37 -13.77 6.22
C LEU A 134 -9.40 -15.22 6.73
N VAL A 135 -8.25 -15.78 7.13
CA VAL A 135 -8.20 -17.14 7.66
C VAL A 135 -8.88 -17.22 9.03
N LEU A 136 -8.73 -16.21 9.89
CA LEU A 136 -9.43 -16.13 11.18
C LEU A 136 -10.95 -16.00 11.00
N ARG A 137 -11.38 -15.14 10.08
CA ARG A 137 -12.78 -15.02 9.69
C ARG A 137 -13.35 -16.36 9.25
N GLN A 138 -12.65 -17.07 8.36
CA GLN A 138 -13.11 -18.36 7.84
C GLN A 138 -13.26 -19.41 8.94
N LEU A 139 -12.35 -19.46 9.92
CA LEU A 139 -12.33 -20.49 10.95
C LEU A 139 -13.20 -20.18 12.18
N PHE A 140 -13.34 -18.91 12.56
CA PHE A 140 -13.92 -18.51 13.84
C PHE A 140 -15.09 -17.53 13.75
N ALA A 141 -15.24 -16.84 12.61
CA ALA A 141 -16.30 -15.83 12.45
C ALA A 141 -16.81 -15.78 10.99
N PRO A 142 -17.30 -16.91 10.41
CA PRO A 142 -17.67 -16.98 8.99
C PRO A 142 -18.79 -16.02 8.59
N ASN A 143 -19.58 -15.55 9.54
CA ASN A 143 -20.68 -14.61 9.31
C ASN A 143 -20.23 -13.14 9.21
N LEU A 144 -18.97 -12.80 9.57
CA LEU A 144 -18.46 -11.45 9.36
C LEU A 144 -18.44 -11.11 7.87
N THR A 145 -18.95 -9.94 7.52
CA THR A 145 -18.78 -9.37 6.18
C THR A 145 -17.33 -8.96 5.95
N LEU A 146 -16.93 -8.78 4.69
CA LEU A 146 -15.59 -8.26 4.38
C LEU A 146 -15.39 -6.80 4.83
N LEU A 147 -16.47 -6.01 4.93
CA LEU A 147 -16.39 -4.65 5.46
C LEU A 147 -16.13 -4.64 6.96
N GLU A 148 -16.83 -5.47 7.73
CA GLU A 148 -16.57 -5.63 9.16
C GLU A 148 -15.17 -6.17 9.43
N LEU A 149 -14.70 -7.13 8.62
CA LEU A 149 -13.32 -7.59 8.67
C LEU A 149 -12.32 -6.46 8.40
N ALA A 150 -12.58 -5.62 7.41
CA ALA A 150 -11.74 -4.46 7.10
C ALA A 150 -11.65 -3.49 8.28
N ASP A 151 -12.78 -3.24 8.98
CA ASP A 151 -12.80 -2.39 10.18
C ASP A 151 -11.99 -3.02 11.34
N ILE A 152 -12.07 -4.33 11.55
CA ILE A 152 -11.25 -5.04 12.54
C ILE A 152 -9.76 -4.93 12.23
N ILE A 153 -9.36 -5.06 10.95
CA ILE A 153 -7.96 -4.94 10.54
C ILE A 153 -7.47 -3.48 10.64
N GLU A 154 -8.32 -2.51 10.33
CA GLU A 154 -7.99 -1.09 10.51
C GLU A 154 -7.80 -0.74 11.99
N TYR A 155 -8.68 -1.24 12.86
CA TYR A 155 -8.53 -1.12 14.31
C TYR A 155 -7.19 -1.73 14.79
N ALA A 156 -6.83 -2.92 14.29
CA ALA A 156 -5.54 -3.55 14.58
C ALA A 156 -4.35 -2.65 14.16
N ASN A 157 -4.43 -1.97 13.03
CA ASN A 157 -3.40 -1.03 12.57
C ASN A 157 -3.22 0.14 13.53
N ILE A 158 -4.32 0.71 14.02
CA ILE A 158 -4.32 1.85 14.94
C ILE A 158 -3.73 1.44 16.29
N GLN A 159 -4.16 0.32 16.85
CA GLN A 159 -3.70 -0.17 18.14
C GLN A 159 -2.24 -0.67 18.10
N GLY A 160 -1.84 -1.27 16.99
CA GLY A 160 -0.52 -1.86 16.83
C GLY A 160 0.62 -0.87 16.62
N LEU A 161 0.37 0.41 16.35
CA LEU A 161 1.38 1.44 16.00
C LEU A 161 2.37 0.97 14.90
N THR A 162 1.99 -0.07 14.13
CA THR A 162 2.93 -0.82 13.28
C THR A 162 3.09 -0.24 11.89
N SER A 163 2.11 0.48 11.45
CA SER A 163 2.13 1.20 10.18
C SER A 163 1.13 2.34 10.25
N TYR A 164 1.40 3.36 9.48
CA TYR A 164 0.37 4.32 9.13
C TYR A 164 -0.67 3.53 8.35
N GLY A 165 -1.73 3.11 9.05
CA GLY A 165 -2.71 2.18 8.53
C GLY A 165 -3.56 2.85 7.47
N HIS A 166 -3.51 2.29 6.30
CA HIS A 166 -4.32 2.77 5.20
C HIS A 166 -5.52 1.86 5.02
N ARG A 167 -6.71 2.38 5.20
CA ARG A 167 -7.92 1.71 4.74
C ARG A 167 -7.79 1.33 3.26
N ALA A 168 -7.19 2.22 2.45
CA ALA A 168 -6.94 1.96 1.04
C ALA A 168 -6.15 0.67 0.77
N ASP A 169 -5.13 0.36 1.59
CA ASP A 169 -4.38 -0.89 1.45
C ASP A 169 -5.27 -2.12 1.69
N ILE A 170 -6.07 -2.06 2.76
CA ILE A 170 -6.97 -3.16 3.14
C ILE A 170 -8.06 -3.34 2.08
N TYR A 171 -8.67 -2.24 1.63
CA TYR A 171 -9.72 -2.27 0.62
C TYR A 171 -9.20 -2.72 -0.75
N THR A 172 -8.01 -2.28 -1.15
CA THR A 172 -7.37 -2.76 -2.37
C THR A 172 -7.13 -4.26 -2.29
N ALA A 173 -6.60 -4.76 -1.17
CA ALA A 173 -6.35 -6.17 -0.97
C ALA A 173 -7.64 -7.02 -0.97
N LEU A 174 -8.77 -6.49 -0.50
CA LEU A 174 -10.04 -7.22 -0.40
C LEU A 174 -10.91 -7.09 -1.65
N PHE A 175 -10.96 -5.91 -2.28
CA PHE A 175 -12.01 -5.55 -3.22
C PHE A 175 -11.51 -5.21 -4.64
N ALA A 176 -10.21 -5.27 -4.92
CA ALA A 176 -9.69 -5.01 -6.25
C ALA A 176 -10.24 -5.97 -7.30
N LYS A 177 -10.23 -5.53 -8.55
CA LYS A 177 -10.59 -6.33 -9.73
C LYS A 177 -9.49 -6.22 -10.78
N ALA A 178 -9.15 -7.33 -11.39
CA ALA A 178 -8.21 -7.38 -12.51
C ALA A 178 -8.67 -6.44 -13.64
N GLY A 179 -7.73 -5.79 -14.31
CA GLY A 179 -8.02 -4.81 -15.36
C GLY A 179 -8.48 -3.45 -14.84
N THR A 180 -8.43 -3.20 -13.52
CA THR A 180 -8.88 -1.93 -12.95
C THR A 180 -7.90 -1.36 -11.93
N CYS A 181 -7.96 -0.04 -11.73
CA CYS A 181 -7.59 0.59 -10.48
C CYS A 181 -8.81 0.73 -9.57
N ILE A 182 -8.57 0.89 -8.28
CA ILE A 182 -9.62 1.00 -7.27
C ILE A 182 -9.49 2.33 -6.52
N ARG A 183 -10.54 3.15 -6.53
CA ARG A 183 -10.69 4.27 -5.61
C ARG A 183 -11.29 3.76 -4.31
N THR A 184 -10.63 3.99 -3.21
CA THR A 184 -11.18 3.81 -1.87
C THR A 184 -11.75 5.14 -1.38
N GLU A 185 -13.07 5.22 -1.21
CA GLU A 185 -13.76 6.37 -0.62
C GLU A 185 -13.71 6.24 0.91
N TYR A 186 -12.77 6.94 1.54
CA TYR A 186 -12.46 6.74 2.95
C TYR A 186 -13.66 6.92 3.88
N LYS A 187 -14.43 8.01 3.70
CA LYS A 187 -15.57 8.34 4.55
C LYS A 187 -16.79 7.47 4.32
N LYS A 188 -17.05 7.14 3.07
CA LYS A 188 -18.22 6.33 2.67
C LYS A 188 -18.00 4.83 2.91
N LYS A 189 -16.75 4.40 3.11
CA LYS A 189 -16.38 3.00 3.20
C LYS A 189 -16.82 2.19 1.96
N THR A 190 -16.67 2.79 0.78
CA THR A 190 -17.04 2.20 -0.51
C THR A 190 -15.85 2.22 -1.48
N VAL A 191 -15.98 1.50 -2.57
CA VAL A 191 -14.98 1.43 -3.63
C VAL A 191 -15.59 1.69 -4.99
N ILE A 192 -14.80 2.31 -5.87
CA ILE A 192 -15.12 2.52 -7.27
C ILE A 192 -14.00 1.91 -8.10
N HIS A 193 -14.33 1.18 -9.17
CA HIS A 193 -13.37 0.57 -10.08
C HIS A 193 -13.35 1.34 -11.40
N CYS A 194 -12.15 1.64 -11.91
CA CYS A 194 -11.93 2.26 -13.21
C CYS A 194 -10.98 1.40 -14.03
N ALA A 195 -11.21 1.23 -15.32
CA ALA A 195 -10.33 0.48 -16.21
C ALA A 195 -8.90 1.02 -16.15
N PHE A 196 -7.91 0.12 -15.95
CA PHE A 196 -6.51 0.50 -15.83
C PHE A 196 -5.57 -0.72 -15.84
N PRO A 197 -4.40 -0.65 -16.52
CA PRO A 197 -3.99 0.41 -17.44
C PRO A 197 -4.80 0.34 -18.75
N PRO A 198 -4.68 1.34 -19.65
CA PRO A 198 -5.23 1.23 -21.00
C PRO A 198 -4.62 0.06 -21.77
N GLU A 199 -5.32 -0.43 -22.77
CA GLU A 199 -4.82 -1.50 -23.66
C GLU A 199 -3.51 -1.07 -24.36
N GLY A 200 -2.56 -2.00 -24.48
CA GLY A 200 -1.23 -1.75 -25.04
C GLY A 200 -0.23 -1.08 -24.09
N TYR A 201 -0.60 -0.95 -22.81
CA TYR A 201 0.28 -0.43 -21.76
C TYR A 201 0.52 -1.45 -20.64
N SER A 202 1.76 -1.51 -20.21
CA SER A 202 2.21 -2.34 -19.09
C SER A 202 2.61 -1.50 -17.88
N ILE A 203 2.50 -2.13 -16.71
CA ILE A 203 2.92 -1.58 -15.43
C ILE A 203 4.30 -2.14 -15.09
N ILE A 204 5.29 -1.26 -14.96
CA ILE A 204 6.64 -1.61 -14.50
C ILE A 204 6.87 -0.99 -13.13
N LEU A 205 7.13 -1.83 -12.13
CA LEU A 205 7.58 -1.39 -10.81
C LEU A 205 9.10 -1.47 -10.79
N THR A 206 9.77 -0.37 -10.46
CA THR A 206 11.24 -0.33 -10.36
C THR A 206 11.63 -0.06 -8.91
N ASP A 207 12.19 -1.06 -8.24
CA ASP A 207 12.77 -0.93 -6.91
C ASP A 207 14.15 -0.29 -7.02
N SER A 208 14.30 0.88 -6.44
CA SER A 208 15.52 1.70 -6.49
C SER A 208 16.69 1.12 -5.72
N LYS A 209 16.46 0.16 -4.83
CA LYS A 209 17.45 -0.40 -3.90
C LYS A 209 18.10 0.61 -2.94
N ILE A 210 17.51 1.79 -2.79
CA ILE A 210 17.96 2.76 -1.78
C ILE A 210 17.66 2.20 -0.37
N PRO A 211 18.64 2.16 0.54
CA PRO A 211 18.41 1.81 1.94
C PRO A 211 17.45 2.80 2.63
N ARG A 212 16.34 2.32 3.21
CA ARG A 212 15.28 3.16 3.79
C ARG A 212 15.29 3.17 5.33
N SER A 213 16.46 3.26 5.93
CA SER A 213 16.59 3.27 7.40
C SER A 213 15.85 4.44 8.06
N ILE A 214 15.82 5.59 7.42
CA ILE A 214 15.21 6.83 7.92
C ILE A 214 13.76 7.06 7.43
N ALA A 215 13.32 6.38 6.38
CA ALA A 215 12.04 6.65 5.70
C ALA A 215 10.82 6.69 6.63
N ARG A 216 10.81 5.85 7.67
CA ARG A 216 9.69 5.80 8.61
C ARG A 216 9.64 7.01 9.53
N GLU A 217 10.79 7.49 9.97
CA GLU A 217 10.92 8.62 10.89
C GLU A 217 10.59 9.92 10.16
N GLU A 218 11.21 10.15 9.03
CA GLU A 218 11.02 11.34 8.20
C GLU A 218 9.58 11.49 7.70
N LEU A 219 9.00 10.40 7.18
CA LEU A 219 7.57 10.41 6.83
C LEU A 219 6.70 10.71 8.05
N GLY A 220 7.03 10.17 9.22
CA GLY A 220 6.33 10.43 10.46
C GLY A 220 6.38 11.91 10.86
N LEU A 221 7.50 12.59 10.63
CA LEU A 221 7.62 14.05 10.85
C LEU A 221 6.72 14.84 9.89
N ALA A 222 6.79 14.55 8.59
CA ALA A 222 5.97 15.21 7.59
C ALA A 222 4.46 15.07 7.86
N LEU A 223 4.02 13.88 8.29
CA LEU A 223 2.62 13.62 8.65
C LEU A 223 2.22 14.38 9.92
N ARG A 224 3.06 14.41 10.96
CA ARG A 224 2.78 15.18 12.19
C ARG A 224 2.64 16.65 11.89
N ASP A 225 3.52 17.24 11.09
CA ASP A 225 3.42 18.65 10.70
C ASP A 225 2.06 18.97 10.07
N CYS A 226 1.57 18.08 9.19
CA CYS A 226 0.25 18.25 8.57
C CYS A 226 -0.90 18.11 9.58
N ILE A 227 -0.81 17.15 10.51
CA ILE A 227 -1.83 16.94 11.55
C ILE A 227 -1.86 18.13 12.49
N ASP A 228 -0.71 18.58 12.99
CA ASP A 228 -0.59 19.70 13.93
C ASP A 228 -1.06 21.01 13.29
N ALA A 229 -0.72 21.23 12.01
CA ALA A 229 -1.21 22.37 11.24
C ALA A 229 -2.74 22.36 11.13
N TYR A 230 -3.34 21.21 10.86
CA TYR A 230 -4.79 21.10 10.80
C TYR A 230 -5.46 21.32 12.17
N GLU A 231 -4.90 20.78 13.25
CA GLU A 231 -5.40 21.01 14.61
C GLU A 231 -5.28 22.49 15.01
N PHE A 232 -4.27 23.20 14.51
CA PHE A 232 -4.15 24.65 14.67
C PHE A 232 -5.24 25.39 13.87
N VAL A 233 -5.37 25.08 12.57
CA VAL A 233 -6.35 25.70 11.66
C VAL A 233 -7.77 25.57 12.19
N LYS A 234 -8.17 24.43 12.73
CA LYS A 234 -9.51 24.19 13.29
C LYS A 234 -9.92 25.14 14.38
N LYS A 235 -8.96 25.79 15.03
CA LYS A 235 -9.21 26.76 16.12
C LYS A 235 -9.40 28.22 15.63
N LEU A 236 -9.12 28.44 14.34
CA LEU A 236 -9.26 29.77 13.74
C LEU A 236 -10.72 30.07 13.41
N PRO A 237 -11.13 31.36 13.39
CA PRO A 237 -12.44 31.76 12.90
C PRO A 237 -12.66 31.28 11.47
N ASP A 238 -13.89 30.89 11.15
CA ASP A 238 -14.30 30.42 9.82
C ASP A 238 -13.53 29.17 9.28
N ALA A 239 -12.84 28.46 10.17
CA ALA A 239 -12.06 27.28 9.82
C ALA A 239 -12.93 26.22 9.20
N PRO A 240 -12.41 25.49 8.16
CA PRO A 240 -13.11 24.37 7.55
C PRO A 240 -13.25 23.22 8.55
N LYS A 241 -14.43 22.58 8.58
CA LYS A 241 -14.73 21.46 9.49
C LYS A 241 -13.92 20.20 9.20
N ASN A 242 -13.36 20.10 8.00
CA ASN A 242 -12.58 18.95 7.54
C ASN A 242 -11.35 19.44 6.76
N MET A 243 -10.26 18.69 6.85
CA MET A 243 -9.03 19.00 6.12
C MET A 243 -9.22 19.03 4.60
N HIS A 244 -10.15 18.24 4.04
CA HIS A 244 -10.47 18.28 2.61
C HIS A 244 -11.10 19.59 2.14
N ASN A 245 -11.72 20.35 3.06
CA ASN A 245 -12.33 21.63 2.74
C ASN A 245 -11.36 22.78 2.99
N LEU A 246 -10.15 22.50 3.46
CA LEU A 246 -9.09 23.48 3.60
C LEU A 246 -8.65 23.95 2.20
N THR A 247 -8.64 25.26 1.99
CA THR A 247 -8.16 25.86 0.73
C THR A 247 -6.75 26.38 0.88
N GLU A 248 -6.03 26.49 -0.23
CA GLU A 248 -4.71 27.12 -0.21
C GLU A 248 -4.78 28.60 0.24
N ALA A 249 -5.83 29.32 -0.14
CA ALA A 249 -6.01 30.71 0.30
C ALA A 249 -6.11 30.83 1.83
N PHE A 250 -6.98 30.02 2.47
CA PHE A 250 -7.09 30.01 3.93
C PHE A 250 -5.77 29.62 4.61
N LEU A 251 -5.05 28.64 4.03
CA LEU A 251 -3.75 28.21 4.54
C LEU A 251 -2.71 29.33 4.45
N GLN A 252 -2.69 30.11 3.37
CA GLN A 252 -1.75 31.22 3.18
C GLN A 252 -1.96 32.34 4.19
N GLU A 253 -3.21 32.64 4.55
CA GLU A 253 -3.56 33.67 5.54
C GLU A 253 -3.29 33.22 6.99
N SER A 254 -3.04 31.93 7.23
CA SER A 254 -2.78 31.40 8.57
C SER A 254 -1.33 31.65 9.02
N ASP A 255 -1.13 31.77 10.34
CA ASP A 255 0.20 31.90 10.96
C ASP A 255 0.87 30.53 11.17
N ILE A 256 1.08 29.81 10.06
CA ILE A 256 1.75 28.50 10.01
C ILE A 256 3.11 28.67 9.31
N PRO A 257 4.19 27.98 9.76
CA PRO A 257 5.48 28.04 9.09
C PRO A 257 5.40 27.62 7.61
N GLU A 258 6.11 28.32 6.74
CA GLU A 258 6.07 28.09 5.28
C GLU A 258 6.43 26.65 4.88
N ALA A 259 7.36 26.00 5.57
CA ALA A 259 7.70 24.58 5.32
C ALA A 259 6.49 23.67 5.55
N VAL A 260 5.71 23.93 6.61
CA VAL A 260 4.50 23.18 6.93
C VAL A 260 3.37 23.50 5.93
N LYS A 261 3.21 24.79 5.56
CA LYS A 261 2.26 25.18 4.51
C LYS A 261 2.50 24.43 3.19
N ARG A 262 3.76 24.27 2.79
CA ARG A 262 4.10 23.47 1.58
C ARG A 262 3.59 22.03 1.68
N ARG A 263 3.81 21.36 2.83
CA ARG A 263 3.35 19.99 3.06
C ARG A 263 1.82 19.87 3.04
N VAL A 264 1.13 20.78 3.73
CA VAL A 264 -0.34 20.82 3.72
C VAL A 264 -0.89 21.14 2.32
N THR A 265 -0.25 22.03 1.57
CA THR A 265 -0.61 22.33 0.17
C THR A 265 -0.56 21.07 -0.70
N TYR A 266 0.45 20.20 -0.52
CA TYR A 266 0.45 18.90 -1.21
C TYR A 266 -0.81 18.10 -0.89
N VAL A 267 -1.17 17.98 0.39
CA VAL A 267 -2.37 17.22 0.83
C VAL A 267 -3.66 17.77 0.19
N ILE A 268 -3.81 19.09 0.15
CA ILE A 268 -4.97 19.76 -0.48
C ILE A 268 -5.03 19.41 -1.98
N ARG A 269 -3.92 19.57 -2.69
CA ARG A 269 -3.85 19.33 -4.14
C ARG A 269 -4.02 17.87 -4.50
N GLU A 270 -3.41 16.98 -3.76
CA GLU A 270 -3.53 15.54 -3.96
C GLU A 270 -4.96 15.06 -3.74
N SER A 271 -5.65 15.58 -2.70
CA SER A 271 -7.07 15.29 -2.46
C SER A 271 -7.95 15.71 -3.64
N ALA A 272 -7.73 16.91 -4.18
CA ALA A 272 -8.49 17.42 -5.33
C ALA A 272 -8.19 16.67 -6.63
N ALA A 273 -6.99 16.10 -6.76
CA ALA A 273 -6.57 15.39 -7.97
C ALA A 273 -7.32 14.08 -8.19
N ILE A 274 -7.78 13.41 -7.13
CA ILE A 274 -8.40 12.08 -7.23
C ILE A 274 -9.67 12.09 -8.05
N ASP A 275 -10.60 13.03 -7.79
CA ASP A 275 -11.84 13.15 -8.56
C ASP A 275 -11.58 13.44 -10.04
N THR A 276 -10.59 14.29 -10.30
CA THR A 276 -10.20 14.64 -11.67
C THR A 276 -9.53 13.46 -12.39
N ALA A 277 -8.73 12.67 -11.67
CA ALA A 277 -8.09 11.47 -12.23
C ALA A 277 -9.14 10.40 -12.62
N ILE A 278 -10.16 10.18 -11.78
CA ILE A 278 -11.26 9.26 -12.10
C ILE A 278 -11.99 9.71 -13.35
N LYS A 279 -12.39 10.99 -13.43
CA LYS A 279 -13.06 11.54 -14.62
C LYS A 279 -12.20 11.42 -15.88
N ALA A 280 -10.90 11.64 -15.76
CA ALA A 280 -9.96 11.52 -16.88
C ALA A 280 -9.88 10.06 -17.38
N LEU A 281 -9.82 9.07 -16.45
CA LEU A 281 -9.85 7.65 -16.82
C LEU A 281 -11.17 7.25 -17.48
N GLU A 282 -12.30 7.68 -16.94
CA GLU A 282 -13.64 7.36 -17.46
C GLU A 282 -13.90 7.98 -18.86
N SER A 283 -13.35 9.17 -19.10
CA SER A 283 -13.50 9.87 -20.40
C SER A 283 -12.41 9.54 -21.42
N GLY A 284 -11.37 8.78 -21.04
CA GLY A 284 -10.21 8.52 -21.88
C GLY A 284 -9.30 9.76 -22.10
N ASP A 285 -9.38 10.77 -21.22
CA ASP A 285 -8.51 11.94 -21.25
C ASP A 285 -7.13 11.61 -20.67
N ASN A 286 -6.34 10.88 -21.47
CA ASN A 286 -5.01 10.44 -21.10
C ASN A 286 -4.10 11.60 -20.67
N GLN A 287 -4.17 12.73 -21.38
CA GLN A 287 -3.33 13.88 -21.14
C GLN A 287 -3.57 14.52 -19.77
N SER A 288 -4.85 14.62 -19.35
CA SER A 288 -5.19 15.12 -18.02
C SER A 288 -4.73 14.16 -16.91
N PHE A 289 -4.90 12.86 -17.11
CA PHE A 289 -4.43 11.86 -16.14
C PHE A 289 -2.91 11.93 -15.96
N VAL A 290 -2.15 11.88 -17.04
CA VAL A 290 -0.68 11.94 -17.03
C VAL A 290 -0.16 13.23 -16.35
N ARG A 291 -0.80 14.38 -16.65
CA ARG A 291 -0.46 15.66 -15.97
C ARG A 291 -0.73 15.60 -14.46
N LEU A 292 -1.79 14.94 -14.01
CA LEU A 292 -2.06 14.79 -12.58
C LEU A 292 -0.99 13.94 -11.89
N ILE A 293 -0.59 12.83 -12.50
CA ILE A 293 0.49 11.98 -11.98
C ILE A 293 1.82 12.76 -11.89
N ALA A 294 2.17 13.53 -12.92
CA ALA A 294 3.37 14.36 -12.93
C ALA A 294 3.35 15.42 -11.83
N ARG A 295 2.21 16.13 -11.65
CA ARG A 295 2.04 17.12 -10.57
C ARG A 295 2.09 16.50 -9.19
N SER A 296 1.55 15.29 -9.02
CA SER A 296 1.65 14.55 -7.78
C SER A 296 3.10 14.20 -7.44
N GLN A 297 3.90 13.75 -8.42
CA GLN A 297 5.33 13.50 -8.25
C GLN A 297 6.09 14.77 -7.84
N GLU A 298 5.84 15.89 -8.52
CA GLU A 298 6.41 17.19 -8.16
C GLU A 298 6.02 17.58 -6.72
N GLY A 299 4.76 17.34 -6.35
CA GLY A 299 4.26 17.59 -5.00
C GLY A 299 4.98 16.76 -3.93
N LEU A 300 5.22 15.48 -4.20
CA LEU A 300 5.97 14.58 -3.31
C LEU A 300 7.44 14.99 -3.16
N ARG A 301 8.06 15.46 -4.25
CA ARG A 301 9.45 15.93 -4.25
C ARG A 301 9.60 17.29 -3.58
N ASP A 302 8.82 18.29 -4.02
CA ASP A 302 9.10 19.70 -3.74
C ASP A 302 8.30 20.27 -2.54
N ARG A 303 7.20 19.60 -2.17
CA ARG A 303 6.29 20.07 -1.09
C ARG A 303 6.24 19.13 0.09
N PHE A 304 5.98 17.85 -0.15
CA PHE A 304 5.90 16.84 0.89
C PHE A 304 7.29 16.31 1.29
N GLU A 305 8.27 16.49 0.41
CA GLU A 305 9.72 16.27 0.62
C GLU A 305 10.07 14.83 1.00
N ILE A 306 9.47 13.85 0.31
CA ILE A 306 9.72 12.41 0.54
C ILE A 306 10.34 11.69 -0.67
N SER A 307 10.70 12.41 -1.74
CA SER A 307 11.42 11.83 -2.87
C SER A 307 12.91 11.72 -2.60
N ALA A 308 13.63 11.09 -3.52
CA ALA A 308 15.08 11.00 -3.54
C ALA A 308 15.57 11.19 -4.98
N PRO A 309 16.82 11.67 -5.19
CA PRO A 309 17.36 11.92 -6.54
C PRO A 309 17.26 10.71 -7.47
N GLU A 310 17.46 9.51 -6.92
CA GLU A 310 17.37 8.25 -7.64
C GLU A 310 15.94 7.96 -8.12
N LEU A 311 14.94 8.22 -7.28
CA LEU A 311 13.52 8.06 -7.64
C LEU A 311 13.12 9.09 -8.71
N ASP A 312 13.55 10.34 -8.55
CA ASP A 312 13.30 11.40 -9.53
C ASP A 312 13.96 11.10 -10.88
N TRP A 313 15.13 10.48 -10.86
CA TRP A 313 15.81 10.03 -12.06
C TRP A 313 15.00 8.95 -12.80
N LEU A 314 14.49 7.93 -12.07
CA LEU A 314 13.65 6.88 -12.66
C LEU A 314 12.39 7.46 -13.30
N VAL A 315 11.68 8.34 -12.58
CA VAL A 315 10.49 9.04 -13.10
C VAL A 315 10.82 9.86 -14.35
N LYS A 316 11.94 10.60 -14.34
CA LYS A 316 12.40 11.39 -15.48
C LYS A 316 12.67 10.52 -16.71
N ARG A 317 13.34 9.35 -16.54
CA ARG A 317 13.62 8.42 -17.65
C ARG A 317 12.34 7.88 -18.27
N THR A 318 11.33 7.56 -17.45
CA THR A 318 10.02 7.18 -17.99
C THR A 318 9.38 8.31 -18.81
N ASN A 319 9.30 9.51 -18.23
CA ASN A 319 8.64 10.64 -18.89
C ASN A 319 9.34 11.08 -20.19
N GLU A 320 10.63 10.81 -20.35
CA GLU A 320 11.35 11.04 -21.60
C GLU A 320 10.86 10.17 -22.77
N LEU A 321 10.22 9.02 -22.48
CA LEU A 321 9.65 8.15 -23.50
C LEU A 321 8.35 8.71 -24.11
N ALA A 322 7.69 9.64 -23.42
CA ALA A 322 6.47 10.32 -23.87
C ALA A 322 6.72 11.59 -24.70
N LYS A 323 7.98 12.07 -24.82
CA LYS A 323 8.29 13.42 -25.34
C LYS A 323 7.71 13.76 -26.71
N ASN A 324 7.50 12.77 -27.57
CA ASN A 324 7.02 12.99 -28.94
C ASN A 324 5.57 12.51 -29.14
N GLU A 325 4.87 12.16 -28.06
CA GLU A 325 3.55 11.57 -28.11
C GLU A 325 2.62 12.25 -27.10
N PRO A 326 2.02 13.39 -27.43
CA PRO A 326 1.23 14.20 -26.50
C PRO A 326 0.00 13.47 -25.93
N ASP A 327 -0.55 12.50 -26.67
CA ASP A 327 -1.72 11.70 -26.24
C ASP A 327 -1.32 10.37 -25.56
N SER A 328 -0.03 10.17 -25.31
CA SER A 328 0.48 8.96 -24.65
C SER A 328 0.04 8.89 -23.19
N PHE A 329 -0.29 7.68 -22.72
CA PHE A 329 -0.57 7.39 -21.31
C PHE A 329 0.70 7.08 -20.50
N VAL A 330 1.88 7.34 -21.06
CA VAL A 330 3.17 7.12 -20.38
C VAL A 330 3.32 8.06 -19.20
N CYS A 331 3.42 7.49 -18.00
CA CYS A 331 3.60 8.26 -16.78
C CYS A 331 4.36 7.44 -15.72
N ALA A 332 4.94 8.14 -14.75
CA ALA A 332 5.60 7.52 -13.61
C ALA A 332 5.50 8.38 -12.36
N ARG A 333 5.55 7.72 -11.20
CA ARG A 333 5.59 8.36 -9.90
C ARG A 333 6.22 7.41 -8.88
N LEU A 334 6.80 7.95 -7.82
CA LEU A 334 7.15 7.14 -6.65
C LEU A 334 5.89 6.58 -5.97
N THR A 335 5.99 5.41 -5.36
CA THR A 335 4.94 4.82 -4.53
C THR A 335 5.50 4.33 -3.20
N GLY A 336 4.66 4.33 -2.17
CA GLY A 336 5.07 3.94 -0.82
C GLY A 336 5.57 5.10 0.01
N LYS A 337 6.39 4.80 1.00
CA LYS A 337 6.80 5.75 2.04
C LYS A 337 7.77 6.84 1.57
N GLY A 338 8.26 6.76 0.35
CA GLY A 338 9.32 7.63 -0.12
C GLY A 338 10.71 7.28 0.43
N PHE A 339 11.67 8.17 0.24
CA PHE A 339 13.08 8.02 0.63
C PHE A 339 13.74 6.73 0.07
N GLY A 340 13.23 6.20 -1.02
CA GLY A 340 13.58 4.93 -1.66
C GLY A 340 12.35 4.05 -1.93
N GLY A 341 12.57 2.77 -2.19
CA GLY A 341 11.54 1.83 -2.59
C GLY A 341 11.24 1.91 -4.08
N CYS A 342 9.97 1.75 -4.48
CA CYS A 342 9.60 1.67 -5.89
C CYS A 342 9.11 3.00 -6.47
N THR A 343 9.37 3.14 -7.77
CA THR A 343 8.53 3.90 -8.68
C THR A 343 7.63 2.94 -9.45
N TYR A 344 6.45 3.40 -9.85
CA TYR A 344 5.72 2.76 -10.94
C TYR A 344 5.90 3.56 -12.22
N SER A 345 5.95 2.85 -13.33
CA SER A 345 5.98 3.39 -14.69
C SER A 345 4.90 2.71 -15.51
N ILE A 346 4.07 3.48 -16.17
CA ILE A 346 3.12 2.99 -17.16
C ILE A 346 3.72 3.27 -18.52
N LEU A 347 3.99 2.24 -19.28
CA LEU A 347 4.73 2.30 -20.56
C LEU A 347 3.94 1.56 -21.63
N LYS A 348 4.05 2.01 -22.89
CA LYS A 348 3.66 1.18 -24.01
C LYS A 348 4.51 -0.10 -24.03
N ASP A 349 3.89 -1.22 -24.39
CA ASP A 349 4.58 -2.52 -24.40
C ASP A 349 5.85 -2.49 -25.25
N GLU A 350 5.83 -1.78 -26.39
CA GLU A 350 6.98 -1.60 -27.29
C GLU A 350 8.12 -0.77 -26.69
N GLN A 351 7.86 0.03 -25.66
CA GLN A 351 8.86 0.91 -25.03
C GLN A 351 9.60 0.21 -23.87
N ILE A 352 9.14 -0.94 -23.41
CA ILE A 352 9.72 -1.66 -22.26
C ILE A 352 11.20 -1.99 -22.48
N PRO A 353 11.64 -2.53 -23.65
CA PRO A 353 13.06 -2.81 -23.87
C PRO A 353 13.93 -1.54 -23.75
N LEU A 354 13.49 -0.44 -24.37
CA LEU A 354 14.22 0.84 -24.31
C LEU A 354 14.30 1.39 -22.86
N PHE A 355 13.24 1.24 -22.08
CA PHE A 355 13.24 1.62 -20.67
C PHE A 355 14.21 0.76 -19.86
N THR A 356 14.21 -0.55 -20.10
CA THR A 356 15.12 -1.50 -19.42
C THR A 356 16.58 -1.20 -19.72
N ASP A 357 16.92 -0.89 -20.97
CA ASP A 357 18.28 -0.52 -21.36
C ASP A 357 18.80 0.72 -20.63
N LYS A 358 17.91 1.69 -20.34
CA LYS A 358 18.26 2.87 -19.54
C LYS A 358 18.64 2.55 -18.09
N MET A 359 18.28 1.39 -17.57
CA MET A 359 18.62 1.00 -16.18
C MET A 359 20.12 0.74 -15.97
N ALA A 360 20.86 0.43 -17.02
CA ALA A 360 22.33 0.37 -16.96
C ALA A 360 22.95 1.72 -16.57
N ASP A 361 22.35 2.83 -17.00
CA ASP A 361 22.79 4.17 -16.62
C ASP A 361 22.50 4.45 -15.13
N TYR A 362 21.42 3.91 -14.57
CA TYR A 362 21.12 4.08 -13.14
C TYR A 362 22.24 3.51 -12.26
N GLU A 363 22.67 2.27 -12.53
CA GLU A 363 23.78 1.66 -11.80
C GLU A 363 25.06 2.48 -11.91
N ARG A 364 25.37 2.97 -13.11
CA ARG A 364 26.55 3.81 -13.35
C ARG A 364 26.53 5.12 -12.55
N PHE A 365 25.34 5.76 -12.39
CA PHE A 365 25.22 7.04 -11.69
C PHE A 365 25.13 6.90 -10.19
N PHE A 366 24.45 5.85 -9.69
CA PHE A 366 24.12 5.73 -8.27
C PHE A 366 24.82 4.57 -7.56
N GLY A 367 25.51 3.70 -8.30
CA GLY A 367 26.17 2.52 -7.71
C GLY A 367 25.18 1.49 -7.14
N LEU A 368 23.90 1.57 -7.51
CA LEU A 368 22.82 0.69 -7.07
C LEU A 368 22.23 -0.05 -8.28
N LEU A 369 22.01 -1.33 -8.17
CA LEU A 369 21.37 -2.14 -9.22
C LEU A 369 19.86 -2.17 -8.99
N PRO A 370 19.06 -1.41 -9.79
CA PRO A 370 17.62 -1.36 -9.61
C PRO A 370 17.01 -2.69 -10.06
N GLN A 371 15.89 -3.05 -9.46
CA GLN A 371 15.18 -4.28 -9.84
C GLN A 371 13.81 -3.94 -10.42
N GLN A 372 13.56 -4.41 -11.64
CA GLN A 372 12.31 -4.18 -12.35
C GLN A 372 11.38 -5.39 -12.20
N TYR A 373 10.09 -5.10 -12.07
CA TYR A 373 9.03 -6.09 -12.03
C TYR A 373 7.93 -5.64 -12.99
N THR A 374 7.73 -6.37 -14.08
CA THR A 374 6.51 -6.23 -14.88
C THR A 374 5.38 -6.90 -14.11
N VAL A 375 4.32 -6.16 -13.85
CA VAL A 375 3.16 -6.63 -13.09
C VAL A 375 1.87 -6.35 -13.85
N LYS A 376 0.84 -7.12 -13.50
CA LYS A 376 -0.53 -6.91 -13.99
C LYS A 376 -1.43 -6.51 -12.83
N SER A 377 -2.48 -5.76 -13.15
CA SER A 377 -3.57 -5.56 -12.18
C SER A 377 -4.22 -6.90 -11.86
N ALA A 378 -4.61 -7.10 -10.61
CA ALA A 378 -5.09 -8.37 -10.10
C ALA A 378 -6.41 -8.22 -9.35
N ASP A 379 -7.11 -9.34 -9.17
CA ASP A 379 -8.25 -9.42 -8.27
C ASP A 379 -7.82 -9.29 -6.82
N GLY A 380 -8.76 -8.94 -5.96
CA GLY A 380 -8.61 -8.96 -4.52
C GLY A 380 -8.37 -10.36 -3.96
N ALA A 381 -8.29 -10.45 -2.65
CA ALA A 381 -7.92 -11.67 -1.93
C ALA A 381 -8.91 -12.82 -2.16
N VAL A 382 -8.37 -14.03 -2.19
CA VAL A 382 -9.11 -15.28 -2.32
C VAL A 382 -8.84 -16.17 -1.12
N VAL A 383 -9.87 -16.87 -0.61
CA VAL A 383 -9.76 -17.88 0.45
C VAL A 383 -10.14 -19.24 -0.11
N GLN A 384 -9.29 -20.22 0.11
CA GLN A 384 -9.51 -21.62 -0.24
C GLN A 384 -9.58 -22.45 1.04
N VAL A 385 -10.64 -23.20 1.21
CA VAL A 385 -10.79 -24.22 2.27
C VAL A 385 -10.37 -25.56 1.66
N LEU A 386 -9.45 -26.23 2.32
CA LEU A 386 -8.99 -27.57 1.95
C LEU A 386 -9.76 -28.61 2.72
N GLN A 387 -10.09 -29.70 2.05
CA GLN A 387 -10.81 -30.84 2.65
C GLN A 387 -9.84 -31.83 3.27
#